data_4784115a044b51bf55119b0f0d43ea51
#
_entry.id   4784115a044b51bf55119b0f0d43ea51
#
_cell.length_a   1.000
_cell.length_b   1.000
_cell.length_c   1.000
_cell.angle_alpha   90.00
_cell.angle_beta   90.00
_cell.angle_gamma   90.00
#
_symmetry.space_group_name_H-M   'P 1'
#
loop_
_entity.id
_entity.type
_entity.pdbx_description
1 polymer ?
#
loop_
_entity_poly.entity_id
_entity_poly.type
_entity_poly.pdbx_seq_one_letter_code
_entity_poly.pdbx_strand_id
1 'polypeptide(L)'
;MKEASAALIALLATSEQFIMADLYTITLVGGSVLRYSAAPTALAANGYTFALGPKFERSKTKVVIGTQVDELEVKIYPEPTDLIGGMPFLEAAWQGQLDGALLQLERAFMPTYGDTSAGTVVLFAGRISDIECARTGIDLKCRSHLELLNIQMPRRLWQSSCTHTFGDAMCQFDRSALQSTFGAGPGSTQAQIATSVSPTPVSLYVQGTIIGVTGANNGASRTIANMGTGWVYVKLAFLSPILVGDQFQLLPGCDRTFATCQNVFNNANHFGGFPTSRRRRRRYEPAIIGGCRGGKLATDTLSSYGPSQRMRYRLPDAARRSLRGGGRAPARGGSVLSA
;
A
#
# COMPACT_ATOMS: atom_id res chain seq x y z
N MET A 1 6.59 -3.46 -28.42
CA MET A 1 6.27 -2.62 -29.60
C MET A 1 4.82 -2.21 -29.44
N LYS A 2 4.48 -0.93 -29.62
CA LYS A 2 3.07 -0.50 -29.52
C LYS A 2 2.38 -0.87 -30.84
N GLU A 3 1.26 -1.55 -30.73
CA GLU A 3 0.46 -1.92 -31.91
C GLU A 3 -0.43 -0.73 -32.32
N ALA A 4 -0.46 -0.44 -33.60
CA ALA A 4 -1.30 0.58 -34.18
C ALA A 4 -2.05 -0.03 -35.38
N SER A 5 -3.32 0.33 -35.55
CA SER A 5 -4.10 -0.11 -36.68
C SER A 5 -3.57 0.49 -38.00
N ALA A 6 -3.79 -0.19 -39.11
CA ALA A 6 -3.42 0.36 -40.45
C ALA A 6 -4.12 1.70 -40.72
N ALA A 7 -5.37 1.87 -40.27
CA ALA A 7 -6.10 3.10 -40.36
C ALA A 7 -5.46 4.25 -39.58
N LEU A 8 -4.95 3.96 -38.38
CA LEU A 8 -4.24 4.94 -37.54
C LEU A 8 -2.90 5.35 -38.19
N ILE A 9 -2.16 4.38 -38.72
CA ILE A 9 -0.90 4.67 -39.43
C ILE A 9 -1.17 5.57 -40.62
N ALA A 10 -2.22 5.30 -41.41
CA ALA A 10 -2.62 6.12 -42.52
C ALA A 10 -3.03 7.53 -42.09
N LEU A 11 -3.83 7.65 -41.02
CA LEU A 11 -4.25 8.94 -40.47
C LEU A 11 -3.03 9.78 -40.06
N LEU A 12 -2.09 9.21 -39.35
CA LEU A 12 -0.89 9.92 -38.88
C LEU A 12 0.07 10.28 -40.02
N ALA A 13 0.04 9.53 -41.12
CA ALA A 13 0.86 9.82 -42.32
C ALA A 13 0.29 10.89 -43.21
N THR A 14 -1.05 11.04 -43.26
CA THR A 14 -1.75 11.92 -44.22
C THR A 14 -2.29 13.19 -43.59
N SER A 15 -2.58 13.20 -42.29
CA SER A 15 -3.21 14.32 -41.59
C SER A 15 -2.20 15.14 -40.81
N GLU A 16 -2.18 16.45 -41.03
CA GLU A 16 -1.40 17.40 -40.24
C GLU A 16 -2.10 17.78 -38.92
N GLN A 17 -3.41 17.59 -38.85
CA GLN A 17 -4.23 17.91 -37.67
C GLN A 17 -5.12 16.73 -37.31
N PHE A 18 -5.12 16.39 -36.03
CA PHE A 18 -6.00 15.37 -35.45
C PHE A 18 -6.30 15.71 -34.02
N ILE A 19 -7.43 15.22 -33.54
CA ILE A 19 -7.87 15.38 -32.15
C ILE A 19 -7.43 14.15 -31.35
N MET A 20 -6.95 14.36 -30.14
CA MET A 20 -6.54 13.27 -29.25
C MET A 20 -7.38 13.27 -27.98
N ALA A 21 -7.76 12.09 -27.53
CA ALA A 21 -8.37 11.88 -26.23
C ALA A 21 -7.71 10.72 -25.50
N ASP A 22 -7.49 10.89 -24.21
CA ASP A 22 -7.00 9.83 -23.35
C ASP A 22 -8.20 9.07 -22.78
N LEU A 23 -8.14 7.73 -22.84
CA LEU A 23 -9.15 6.80 -22.38
C LEU A 23 -8.57 5.96 -21.24
N TYR A 24 -9.30 5.89 -20.14
CA TYR A 24 -8.89 5.17 -18.94
C TYR A 24 -9.79 3.97 -18.74
N THR A 25 -9.20 2.79 -18.63
CA THR A 25 -9.87 1.56 -18.21
C THR A 25 -9.31 1.13 -16.88
N ILE A 26 -10.13 1.09 -15.83
CA ILE A 26 -9.77 0.63 -14.50
C ILE A 26 -10.50 -0.67 -14.24
N THR A 27 -9.79 -1.76 -14.06
CA THR A 27 -10.35 -3.06 -13.72
C THR A 27 -10.12 -3.33 -12.24
N LEU A 28 -11.17 -3.34 -11.46
CA LEU A 28 -11.13 -3.62 -10.04
C LEU A 28 -10.81 -5.09 -9.78
N VAL A 29 -10.26 -5.39 -8.62
CA VAL A 29 -9.95 -6.79 -8.22
C VAL A 29 -11.21 -7.66 -8.19
N GLY A 30 -12.37 -7.08 -7.89
CA GLY A 30 -13.69 -7.75 -7.95
C GLY A 30 -14.20 -8.04 -9.37
N GLY A 31 -13.45 -7.69 -10.42
CA GLY A 31 -13.81 -7.93 -11.82
C GLY A 31 -14.65 -6.83 -12.47
N SER A 32 -15.13 -5.84 -11.72
CA SER A 32 -15.85 -4.69 -12.29
C SER A 32 -14.89 -3.81 -13.09
N VAL A 33 -15.35 -3.33 -14.26
CA VAL A 33 -14.55 -2.52 -15.17
C VAL A 33 -15.17 -1.15 -15.30
N LEU A 34 -14.38 -0.13 -14.96
CA LEU A 34 -14.73 1.28 -15.10
C LEU A 34 -14.02 1.85 -16.32
N ARG A 35 -14.76 2.57 -17.19
CA ARG A 35 -14.23 3.16 -18.41
C ARG A 35 -14.58 4.63 -18.48
N TYR A 36 -13.54 5.47 -18.49
CA TYR A 36 -13.68 6.92 -18.50
C TYR A 36 -12.93 7.56 -19.66
N SER A 37 -13.50 8.61 -20.20
CA SER A 37 -12.89 9.46 -21.23
C SER A 37 -12.43 10.78 -20.61
N ALA A 38 -11.21 11.21 -20.94
CA ALA A 38 -10.75 12.57 -20.62
C ALA A 38 -11.30 13.63 -21.58
N ALA A 39 -12.08 13.24 -22.58
CA ALA A 39 -12.77 14.16 -23.49
C ALA A 39 -14.01 14.76 -22.83
N PRO A 40 -14.51 15.91 -23.30
CA PRO A 40 -15.71 16.55 -22.75
C PRO A 40 -17.00 15.77 -23.02
N THR A 41 -16.98 14.70 -23.79
CA THR A 41 -18.13 13.81 -24.06
C THR A 41 -17.72 12.35 -23.95
N ALA A 42 -18.71 11.48 -23.78
CA ALA A 42 -18.51 10.04 -23.86
C ALA A 42 -18.02 9.64 -25.27
N LEU A 43 -17.05 8.72 -25.32
CA LEU A 43 -16.49 8.21 -26.57
C LEU A 43 -16.69 6.70 -26.68
N ALA A 44 -17.06 6.24 -27.89
CA ALA A 44 -17.11 4.80 -28.17
C ALA A 44 -15.80 4.39 -28.87
N ALA A 45 -15.03 3.48 -28.29
CA ALA A 45 -13.78 2.98 -28.86
C ALA A 45 -13.62 1.50 -28.56
N ASN A 46 -13.03 0.74 -29.47
CA ASN A 46 -12.76 -0.70 -29.31
C ASN A 46 -13.99 -1.54 -28.90
N GLY A 47 -15.19 -1.14 -29.34
CA GLY A 47 -16.44 -1.82 -28.98
C GLY A 47 -16.97 -1.51 -27.57
N TYR A 48 -16.36 -0.57 -26.86
CA TYR A 48 -16.76 -0.13 -25.53
C TYR A 48 -17.10 1.35 -25.51
N THR A 49 -18.01 1.74 -24.61
CA THR A 49 -18.30 3.14 -24.34
C THR A 49 -17.51 3.62 -23.14
N PHE A 50 -16.71 4.65 -23.32
CA PHE A 50 -16.00 5.37 -22.28
C PHE A 50 -16.87 6.53 -21.83
N ALA A 51 -17.38 6.44 -20.61
CA ALA A 51 -18.29 7.41 -20.05
C ALA A 51 -17.56 8.72 -19.71
N LEU A 52 -18.32 9.80 -19.65
CA LEU A 52 -17.87 11.00 -18.95
C LEU A 52 -17.85 10.67 -17.45
N GLY A 53 -16.77 11.02 -16.76
CA GLY A 53 -16.61 10.74 -15.34
C GLY A 53 -15.73 11.80 -14.69
N PRO A 54 -15.06 11.44 -13.60
CA PRO A 54 -14.19 12.37 -12.91
C PRO A 54 -13.12 12.95 -13.83
N LYS A 55 -12.65 14.15 -13.52
CA LYS A 55 -11.56 14.77 -14.26
C LYS A 55 -10.26 14.02 -13.98
N PHE A 56 -9.58 13.58 -15.04
CA PHE A 56 -8.29 12.91 -14.99
C PHE A 56 -7.17 13.84 -15.42
N GLU A 57 -6.14 13.95 -14.61
CA GLU A 57 -4.87 14.55 -14.98
C GLU A 57 -3.76 13.51 -14.82
N ARG A 58 -2.82 13.45 -15.74
CA ARG A 58 -1.74 12.47 -15.68
C ARG A 58 -0.38 13.08 -15.90
N SER A 59 0.63 12.45 -15.36
CA SER A 59 2.03 12.72 -15.67
C SER A 59 2.37 12.30 -17.11
N LYS A 60 3.56 12.71 -17.56
CA LYS A 60 4.10 12.20 -18.83
C LYS A 60 4.37 10.70 -18.71
N THR A 61 3.91 9.93 -19.69
CA THR A 61 4.28 8.52 -19.80
C THR A 61 5.76 8.41 -20.20
N LYS A 62 6.56 7.77 -19.36
CA LYS A 62 7.95 7.46 -19.64
C LYS A 62 8.05 5.95 -19.85
N VAL A 63 8.45 5.55 -21.04
CA VAL A 63 8.72 4.14 -21.36
C VAL A 63 10.23 3.99 -21.48
N VAL A 64 10.80 3.11 -20.68
CA VAL A 64 12.24 2.84 -20.66
C VAL A 64 12.49 1.41 -21.13
N ILE A 65 13.39 1.24 -22.07
CA ILE A 65 13.81 -0.10 -22.51
C ILE A 65 14.83 -0.60 -21.48
N GLY A 66 14.49 -1.68 -20.78
CA GLY A 66 15.35 -2.25 -19.75
C GLY A 66 14.57 -2.92 -18.62
N THR A 67 15.22 -3.07 -17.47
CA THR A 67 14.64 -3.66 -16.25
C THR A 67 14.00 -2.63 -15.33
N GLN A 68 14.03 -1.35 -15.70
CA GLN A 68 13.38 -0.30 -14.93
C GLN A 68 11.87 -0.41 -15.08
N VAL A 69 11.16 -0.31 -13.95
CA VAL A 69 9.70 -0.31 -13.92
C VAL A 69 9.19 1.03 -14.46
N ASP A 70 8.31 0.97 -15.45
CA ASP A 70 7.62 2.17 -15.94
C ASP A 70 6.58 2.61 -14.92
N GLU A 71 6.52 3.90 -14.66
CA GLU A 71 5.60 4.51 -13.70
C GLU A 71 4.70 5.54 -14.40
N LEU A 72 3.46 5.60 -13.97
CA LEU A 72 2.47 6.59 -14.38
C LEU A 72 1.75 7.12 -13.15
N GLU A 73 1.77 8.43 -12.97
CA GLU A 73 0.97 9.11 -11.96
C GLU A 73 -0.31 9.66 -12.60
N VAL A 74 -1.44 9.38 -11.98
CA VAL A 74 -2.76 9.84 -12.42
C VAL A 74 -3.45 10.51 -11.25
N LYS A 75 -3.87 11.75 -11.43
CA LYS A 75 -4.69 12.50 -10.48
C LYS A 75 -6.14 12.47 -10.92
N ILE A 76 -7.02 12.11 -10.03
CA ILE A 76 -8.45 12.03 -10.27
C ILE A 76 -9.14 13.05 -9.37
N TYR A 77 -9.98 13.89 -9.97
CA TYR A 77 -10.82 14.86 -9.27
C TYR A 77 -12.27 14.43 -9.41
N PRO A 78 -12.77 13.57 -8.49
CA PRO A 78 -14.13 13.08 -8.56
C PRO A 78 -15.12 14.14 -8.10
N GLU A 79 -16.28 14.19 -8.76
CA GLU A 79 -17.45 14.92 -8.29
C GLU A 79 -18.29 14.05 -7.34
N PRO A 80 -19.12 14.64 -6.48
CA PRO A 80 -19.98 13.87 -5.57
C PRO A 80 -20.96 12.92 -6.28
N THR A 81 -21.23 13.17 -7.56
CA THR A 81 -22.08 12.37 -8.43
C THR A 81 -21.36 11.15 -9.02
N ASP A 82 -20.03 11.15 -9.00
CA ASP A 82 -19.25 10.03 -9.51
C ASP A 82 -19.29 8.88 -8.51
N LEU A 83 -19.86 7.74 -8.93
CA LEU A 83 -20.06 6.58 -8.06
C LEU A 83 -19.28 5.37 -8.56
N ILE A 84 -18.75 4.59 -7.63
CA ILE A 84 -18.24 3.23 -7.83
C ILE A 84 -19.10 2.27 -7.01
N GLY A 85 -19.83 1.39 -7.69
CA GLY A 85 -20.70 0.42 -6.98
C GLY A 85 -21.78 1.06 -6.10
N GLY A 86 -22.23 2.28 -6.45
CA GLY A 86 -23.24 3.03 -5.68
C GLY A 86 -22.66 3.88 -4.54
N MET A 87 -21.36 3.92 -4.37
CA MET A 87 -20.66 4.71 -3.35
C MET A 87 -19.90 5.86 -4.01
N PRO A 88 -19.78 7.04 -3.39
CA PRO A 88 -18.96 8.14 -3.91
C PRO A 88 -17.54 7.69 -4.20
N PHE A 89 -16.99 8.14 -5.33
CA PHE A 89 -15.68 7.69 -5.82
C PHE A 89 -14.55 7.87 -4.79
N LEU A 90 -14.54 8.99 -4.09
CA LEU A 90 -13.55 9.29 -3.05
C LEU A 90 -13.67 8.32 -1.86
N GLU A 91 -14.90 8.02 -1.45
CA GLU A 91 -15.16 7.10 -0.35
C GLU A 91 -14.79 5.65 -0.73
N ALA A 92 -15.10 5.24 -1.96
CA ALA A 92 -14.72 3.94 -2.50
C ALA A 92 -13.19 3.77 -2.53
N ALA A 93 -12.45 4.83 -2.89
CA ALA A 93 -10.99 4.82 -2.83
C ALA A 93 -10.46 4.68 -1.39
N TRP A 94 -11.05 5.41 -0.43
CA TRP A 94 -10.69 5.30 0.98
C TRP A 94 -11.02 3.93 1.59
N GLN A 95 -12.03 3.27 1.07
CA GLN A 95 -12.37 1.89 1.49
C GLN A 95 -11.50 0.83 0.82
N GLY A 96 -10.59 1.24 -0.08
CA GLY A 96 -9.64 0.34 -0.74
C GLY A 96 -10.22 -0.42 -1.94
N GLN A 97 -11.33 0.03 -2.53
CA GLN A 97 -11.90 -0.61 -3.73
C GLN A 97 -10.97 -0.52 -4.95
N LEU A 98 -10.08 0.49 -4.97
CA LEU A 98 -9.10 0.67 -6.02
C LEU A 98 -7.78 -0.06 -5.74
N ASP A 99 -7.61 -0.67 -4.57
CA ASP A 99 -6.36 -1.33 -4.19
C ASP A 99 -6.04 -2.49 -5.13
N GLY A 100 -4.86 -2.43 -5.74
CA GLY A 100 -4.39 -3.46 -6.67
C GLY A 100 -5.16 -3.56 -7.98
N ALA A 101 -6.04 -2.60 -8.29
CA ALA A 101 -6.73 -2.53 -9.56
C ALA A 101 -5.75 -2.37 -10.73
N LEU A 102 -6.14 -2.83 -11.91
CA LEU A 102 -5.38 -2.66 -13.14
C LEU A 102 -5.83 -1.36 -13.82
N LEU A 103 -4.87 -0.55 -14.25
CA LEU A 103 -5.12 0.65 -15.02
C LEU A 103 -4.51 0.49 -16.40
N GLN A 104 -5.33 0.69 -17.43
CA GLN A 104 -4.91 0.78 -18.82
C GLN A 104 -5.23 2.17 -19.35
N LEU A 105 -4.21 2.84 -19.87
CA LEU A 105 -4.32 4.14 -20.52
C LEU A 105 -4.16 3.95 -22.02
N GLU A 106 -5.16 4.32 -22.74
CA GLU A 106 -5.17 4.35 -24.20
C GLU A 106 -5.31 5.78 -24.71
N ARG A 107 -4.83 6.03 -25.90
CA ARG A 107 -5.05 7.29 -26.60
C ARG A 107 -5.79 7.03 -27.89
N ALA A 108 -6.95 7.64 -28.04
CA ALA A 108 -7.68 7.69 -29.28
C ALA A 108 -7.19 8.86 -30.14
N PHE A 109 -7.03 8.61 -31.42
CA PHE A 109 -6.72 9.62 -32.43
C PHE A 109 -7.93 9.75 -33.36
N MET A 110 -8.44 10.95 -33.49
CA MET A 110 -9.68 11.23 -34.20
C MET A 110 -9.46 12.25 -35.30
N PRO A 111 -9.89 11.98 -36.54
CA PRO A 111 -9.85 12.97 -37.61
C PRO A 111 -10.87 14.09 -37.35
N THR A 112 -12.06 13.72 -36.84
CA THR A 112 -13.12 14.62 -36.38
C THR A 112 -13.54 14.20 -34.99
N TYR A 113 -14.04 15.13 -34.19
CA TYR A 113 -14.44 14.84 -32.82
C TYR A 113 -15.52 13.76 -32.77
N GLY A 114 -15.26 12.69 -32.01
CA GLY A 114 -16.15 11.55 -31.84
C GLY A 114 -15.92 10.40 -32.84
N ASP A 115 -15.15 10.59 -33.89
CA ASP A 115 -14.78 9.53 -34.82
C ASP A 115 -13.53 8.78 -34.35
N THR A 116 -13.73 7.65 -33.70
CA THR A 116 -12.66 6.76 -33.19
C THR A 116 -12.33 5.61 -34.15
N SER A 117 -12.80 5.67 -35.41
CA SER A 117 -12.60 4.60 -36.41
C SER A 117 -11.12 4.29 -36.70
N ALA A 118 -10.22 5.26 -36.52
CA ALA A 118 -8.79 5.08 -36.66
C ALA A 118 -8.21 4.14 -35.57
N GLY A 119 -8.90 3.97 -34.44
CA GLY A 119 -8.50 3.12 -33.33
C GLY A 119 -7.72 3.86 -32.24
N THR A 120 -7.21 3.08 -31.30
CA THR A 120 -6.50 3.58 -30.12
C THR A 120 -5.08 3.00 -30.03
N VAL A 121 -4.22 3.67 -29.28
CA VAL A 121 -2.88 3.17 -28.93
C VAL A 121 -2.79 3.05 -27.42
N VAL A 122 -2.40 1.88 -26.93
CA VAL A 122 -2.10 1.67 -25.51
C VAL A 122 -0.82 2.42 -25.17
N LEU A 123 -0.91 3.41 -24.29
CA LEU A 123 0.21 4.19 -23.80
C LEU A 123 0.84 3.54 -22.57
N PHE A 124 0.02 3.01 -21.68
CA PHE A 124 0.45 2.40 -20.42
C PHE A 124 -0.55 1.31 -20.01
N ALA A 125 -0.02 0.22 -19.45
CA ALA A 125 -0.80 -0.80 -18.77
C ALA A 125 -0.04 -1.24 -17.53
N GLY A 126 -0.70 -1.21 -16.39
CA GLY A 126 -0.07 -1.54 -15.12
C GLY A 126 -1.06 -1.71 -13.99
N ARG A 127 -0.53 -1.85 -12.79
CA ARG A 127 -1.31 -1.99 -11.55
C ARG A 127 -1.18 -0.72 -10.72
N ILE A 128 -2.24 -0.35 -10.04
CA ILE A 128 -2.24 0.70 -9.04
C ILE A 128 -1.44 0.17 -7.84
N SER A 129 -0.33 0.84 -7.49
CA SER A 129 0.56 0.46 -6.40
C SER A 129 0.33 1.28 -5.15
N ASP A 130 0.17 2.60 -5.31
CA ASP A 130 -0.01 3.51 -4.20
C ASP A 130 -1.21 4.43 -4.49
N ILE A 131 -2.01 4.69 -3.46
CA ILE A 131 -3.18 5.56 -3.53
C ILE A 131 -3.08 6.58 -2.40
N GLU A 132 -3.02 7.85 -2.77
CA GLU A 132 -3.04 8.95 -1.82
C GLU A 132 -4.36 9.72 -2.01
N CYS A 133 -5.23 9.66 -0.99
CA CYS A 133 -6.52 10.34 -1.04
C CYS A 133 -6.44 11.67 -0.28
N ALA A 134 -6.61 12.76 -0.99
CA ALA A 134 -6.79 14.09 -0.44
C ALA A 134 -8.30 14.41 -0.31
N ARG A 135 -8.62 15.57 0.22
CA ARG A 135 -10.02 16.00 0.42
C ARG A 135 -10.78 16.20 -0.90
N THR A 136 -10.10 16.58 -1.95
CA THR A 136 -10.70 16.98 -3.24
C THR A 136 -10.19 16.16 -4.42
N GLY A 137 -9.30 15.20 -4.20
CA GLY A 137 -8.69 14.43 -5.27
C GLY A 137 -7.99 13.18 -4.77
N ILE A 138 -7.66 12.33 -5.71
CA ILE A 138 -7.00 11.04 -5.49
C ILE A 138 -5.77 11.01 -6.38
N ASP A 139 -4.61 10.81 -5.81
CA ASP A 139 -3.36 10.62 -6.53
C ASP A 139 -3.05 9.11 -6.60
N LEU A 140 -3.06 8.58 -7.82
CA LEU A 140 -2.76 7.17 -8.11
C LEU A 140 -1.35 7.06 -8.66
N LYS A 141 -0.53 6.19 -8.07
CA LYS A 141 0.75 5.76 -8.63
C LYS A 141 0.57 4.37 -9.22
N CYS A 142 0.75 4.28 -10.53
CA CYS A 142 0.59 3.04 -11.27
C CYS A 142 1.96 2.57 -11.75
N ARG A 143 2.24 1.28 -11.59
CA ARG A 143 3.48 0.64 -12.01
C ARG A 143 3.20 -0.45 -13.03
N SER A 144 4.10 -0.57 -14.00
CA SER A 144 3.97 -1.60 -15.04
C SER A 144 4.10 -3.00 -14.46
N HIS A 145 3.67 -4.00 -15.21
CA HIS A 145 3.75 -5.41 -14.78
C HIS A 145 5.18 -5.89 -14.53
N LEU A 146 6.21 -5.16 -14.96
CA LEU A 146 7.61 -5.46 -14.66
C LEU A 146 7.90 -5.43 -13.16
N GLU A 147 7.13 -4.70 -12.36
CA GLU A 147 7.28 -4.70 -10.91
C GLU A 147 7.08 -6.10 -10.29
N LEU A 148 6.27 -6.94 -10.93
CA LEU A 148 6.08 -8.32 -10.48
C LEU A 148 7.37 -9.16 -10.53
N LEU A 149 8.37 -8.72 -11.29
CA LEU A 149 9.70 -9.34 -11.35
C LEU A 149 10.63 -8.82 -10.25
N ASN A 150 10.31 -7.69 -9.62
CA ASN A 150 11.08 -7.09 -8.53
C ASN A 150 10.72 -7.75 -7.19
N ILE A 151 10.87 -9.07 -7.13
CA ILE A 151 10.57 -9.86 -5.94
C ILE A 151 11.87 -10.19 -5.22
N GLN A 152 11.91 -9.91 -3.92
CA GLN A 152 13.04 -10.31 -3.08
C GLN A 152 13.20 -11.83 -3.07
N MET A 153 14.40 -12.30 -3.41
CA MET A 153 14.77 -13.72 -3.36
C MET A 153 15.85 -13.94 -2.28
N PRO A 154 15.72 -14.97 -1.44
CA PRO A 154 14.66 -15.96 -1.37
C PRO A 154 13.36 -15.40 -0.80
N ARG A 155 12.24 -15.88 -1.34
CA ARG A 155 10.90 -15.41 -0.95
C ARG A 155 10.54 -15.76 0.49
N ARG A 156 11.07 -16.87 1.00
CA ARG A 156 10.88 -17.29 2.40
C ARG A 156 12.16 -17.06 3.18
N LEU A 157 12.08 -16.21 4.19
CA LEU A 157 13.16 -15.98 5.13
C LEU A 157 13.05 -16.95 6.30
N TRP A 158 14.20 -17.35 6.86
CA TRP A 158 14.26 -18.13 8.09
C TRP A 158 13.90 -17.25 9.28
N GLN A 159 12.65 -17.30 9.70
CA GLN A 159 12.15 -16.56 10.86
C GLN A 159 11.29 -17.46 11.76
N SER A 160 11.21 -17.12 13.03
CA SER A 160 10.44 -17.88 14.03
C SER A 160 8.93 -17.66 13.90
N SER A 161 8.51 -16.52 13.31
CA SER A 161 7.10 -16.20 13.09
C SER A 161 6.59 -16.80 11.79
N CYS A 162 5.29 -17.08 11.73
CA CYS A 162 4.63 -17.56 10.53
C CYS A 162 4.63 -16.49 9.43
N THR A 163 4.94 -16.89 8.19
CA THR A 163 4.93 -16.03 7.01
C THR A 163 3.59 -16.03 6.28
N HIS A 164 2.69 -16.96 6.61
CA HIS A 164 1.39 -17.08 5.97
C HIS A 164 0.44 -15.99 6.47
N THR A 165 -0.48 -15.57 5.61
CA THR A 165 -1.64 -14.79 6.03
C THR A 165 -2.66 -15.73 6.68
N PHE A 166 -3.23 -15.32 7.81
CA PHE A 166 -4.17 -16.18 8.52
C PHE A 166 -5.42 -16.46 7.67
N GLY A 167 -5.70 -17.74 7.42
CA GLY A 167 -6.81 -18.19 6.59
C GLY A 167 -6.52 -18.20 5.07
N ASP A 168 -5.26 -18.01 4.64
CA ASP A 168 -4.90 -18.15 3.23
C ASP A 168 -4.76 -19.64 2.80
N ALA A 169 -4.57 -19.86 1.52
CA ALA A 169 -4.40 -21.22 0.94
C ALA A 169 -3.21 -22.00 1.51
N MET A 170 -2.24 -21.30 2.11
CA MET A 170 -1.08 -21.93 2.75
C MET A 170 -1.32 -22.22 4.23
N CYS A 171 -2.04 -21.35 4.92
CA CYS A 171 -2.46 -21.54 6.31
C CYS A 171 -3.54 -22.60 6.44
N GLN A 172 -4.48 -22.68 5.47
CA GLN A 172 -5.59 -23.63 5.39
C GLN A 172 -6.54 -23.65 6.62
N PHE A 173 -6.45 -22.66 7.49
CA PHE A 173 -7.37 -22.53 8.62
C PHE A 173 -8.65 -21.83 8.17
N ASP A 174 -9.80 -22.45 8.44
CA ASP A 174 -11.09 -21.84 8.15
C ASP A 174 -11.46 -20.84 9.27
N ARG A 175 -11.35 -19.56 8.95
CA ARG A 175 -11.69 -18.46 9.87
C ARG A 175 -13.20 -18.35 10.12
N SER A 176 -14.03 -18.86 9.20
CA SER A 176 -15.48 -18.77 9.29
C SER A 176 -16.05 -19.62 10.44
N ALA A 177 -15.35 -20.68 10.83
CA ALA A 177 -15.73 -21.53 11.94
C ALA A 177 -15.75 -20.79 13.30
N LEU A 178 -14.97 -19.73 13.42
CA LEU A 178 -14.86 -18.92 14.66
C LEU A 178 -15.38 -17.49 14.45
N GLN A 179 -16.20 -17.26 13.45
CA GLN A 179 -16.83 -15.96 13.24
C GLN A 179 -17.91 -15.69 14.30
N SER A 180 -18.06 -14.43 14.67
CA SER A 180 -19.12 -13.97 15.57
C SER A 180 -19.77 -12.74 14.98
N THR A 181 -21.09 -12.65 15.08
CA THR A 181 -21.85 -11.48 14.59
C THR A 181 -22.52 -10.80 15.77
N PHE A 182 -22.54 -9.48 15.77
CA PHE A 182 -23.18 -8.68 16.81
C PHE A 182 -23.74 -7.38 16.27
N GLY A 183 -24.72 -6.79 16.96
CA GLY A 183 -25.21 -5.44 16.70
C GLY A 183 -24.46 -4.42 17.54
N ALA A 184 -24.17 -3.26 16.96
CA ALA A 184 -23.56 -2.15 17.65
C ALA A 184 -24.48 -1.63 18.76
N GLY A 185 -23.95 -1.52 19.98
CA GLY A 185 -24.64 -0.99 21.14
C GLY A 185 -24.56 0.53 21.26
N PRO A 186 -25.29 1.11 22.24
CA PRO A 186 -25.22 2.54 22.50
C PRO A 186 -23.83 2.97 22.96
N GLY A 187 -23.42 4.19 22.56
CA GLY A 187 -22.08 4.74 22.83
C GLY A 187 -21.02 4.31 21.81
N SER A 188 -21.38 3.57 20.77
CA SER A 188 -20.46 3.25 19.67
C SER A 188 -19.99 4.51 18.97
N THR A 189 -18.70 4.52 18.62
CA THR A 189 -18.05 5.56 17.80
C THR A 189 -17.38 4.88 16.61
N GLN A 190 -16.89 5.66 15.66
CA GLN A 190 -16.17 5.13 14.49
C GLN A 190 -14.93 4.29 14.83
N ALA A 191 -14.30 4.53 15.99
CA ALA A 191 -13.08 3.83 16.43
C ALA A 191 -13.33 2.77 17.51
N GLN A 192 -14.46 2.85 18.21
CA GLN A 192 -14.80 1.99 19.35
C GLN A 192 -16.25 1.56 19.23
N ILE A 193 -16.51 0.29 19.20
CA ILE A 193 -17.85 -0.28 18.99
C ILE A 193 -18.26 -1.02 20.25
N ALA A 194 -19.40 -0.61 20.81
CA ALA A 194 -20.02 -1.33 21.90
C ALA A 194 -20.63 -2.64 21.40
N THR A 195 -20.37 -3.73 22.06
CA THR A 195 -20.91 -5.05 21.72
C THR A 195 -21.58 -5.72 22.91
N SER A 196 -22.73 -6.33 22.67
CA SER A 196 -23.36 -7.19 23.66
C SER A 196 -22.76 -8.60 23.70
N VAL A 197 -21.96 -8.94 22.68
CA VAL A 197 -21.32 -10.26 22.55
C VAL A 197 -19.87 -10.13 22.93
N SER A 198 -19.41 -10.88 23.90
CA SER A 198 -18.02 -11.02 24.29
C SER A 198 -17.57 -12.45 23.98
N PRO A 199 -17.15 -12.72 22.73
CA PRO A 199 -16.70 -14.06 22.38
C PRO A 199 -15.45 -14.42 23.19
N THR A 200 -15.43 -15.65 23.69
CA THR A 200 -14.33 -16.16 24.52
C THR A 200 -13.49 -17.17 23.75
N PRO A 201 -12.16 -17.09 23.84
CA PRO A 201 -11.38 -16.02 24.50
C PRO A 201 -11.27 -14.74 23.67
N VAL A 202 -11.40 -13.58 24.30
CA VAL A 202 -11.32 -12.26 23.68
C VAL A 202 -10.01 -12.06 22.91
N SER A 203 -8.91 -12.61 23.43
CA SER A 203 -7.59 -12.55 22.80
C SER A 203 -7.54 -13.14 21.38
N LEU A 204 -8.46 -14.04 21.07
CA LEU A 204 -8.56 -14.67 19.76
C LEU A 204 -8.89 -13.68 18.62
N TYR A 205 -9.57 -12.59 18.95
CA TYR A 205 -10.01 -11.59 17.96
C TYR A 205 -9.07 -10.39 17.85
N VAL A 206 -8.10 -10.26 18.74
CA VAL A 206 -7.06 -9.23 18.62
C VAL A 206 -6.22 -9.50 17.36
N GLN A 207 -5.96 -8.45 16.58
CA GLN A 207 -5.38 -8.52 15.23
C GLN A 207 -6.28 -9.24 14.20
N GLY A 208 -7.51 -9.55 14.57
CA GLY A 208 -8.55 -10.04 13.68
C GLY A 208 -9.13 -8.94 12.80
N THR A 209 -10.21 -9.28 12.11
CA THR A 209 -10.90 -8.37 11.20
C THR A 209 -12.34 -8.19 11.68
N ILE A 210 -12.82 -6.96 11.69
CA ILE A 210 -14.22 -6.63 11.84
C ILE A 210 -14.75 -6.12 10.50
N ILE A 211 -15.90 -6.60 10.08
CA ILE A 211 -16.55 -6.27 8.81
C ILE A 211 -17.94 -5.72 9.11
N GLY A 212 -18.28 -4.56 8.55
CA GLY A 212 -19.65 -4.04 8.58
C GLY A 212 -20.55 -4.87 7.68
N VAL A 213 -21.68 -5.33 8.21
CA VAL A 213 -22.67 -6.14 7.47
C VAL A 213 -23.89 -5.31 7.07
N THR A 214 -24.25 -4.34 7.91
CA THR A 214 -25.36 -3.42 7.64
C THR A 214 -24.97 -1.97 7.92
N GLY A 215 -25.84 -1.04 7.59
CA GLY A 215 -25.64 0.39 7.82
C GLY A 215 -24.71 1.05 6.80
N ALA A 216 -24.29 2.26 7.10
CA ALA A 216 -23.45 3.06 6.20
C ALA A 216 -22.02 2.49 6.02
N ASN A 217 -21.59 1.59 6.91
CA ASN A 217 -20.27 0.92 6.83
C ASN A 217 -20.37 -0.50 6.26
N ASN A 218 -21.44 -0.84 5.55
CA ASN A 218 -21.59 -2.16 4.94
C ASN A 218 -20.44 -2.46 3.97
N GLY A 219 -19.83 -3.66 4.11
CA GLY A 219 -18.67 -4.08 3.32
C GLY A 219 -17.33 -3.51 3.77
N ALA A 220 -17.33 -2.48 4.63
CA ALA A 220 -16.09 -1.93 5.17
C ALA A 220 -15.43 -2.89 6.17
N SER A 221 -14.14 -3.16 5.98
CA SER A 221 -13.36 -4.03 6.87
C SER A 221 -12.30 -3.22 7.62
N ARG A 222 -12.11 -3.53 8.91
CA ARG A 222 -11.08 -2.91 9.75
C ARG A 222 -10.37 -3.95 10.60
N THR A 223 -9.11 -3.70 10.91
CA THR A 223 -8.34 -4.55 11.82
C THR A 223 -8.68 -4.22 13.26
N ILE A 224 -8.92 -5.23 14.07
CA ILE A 224 -9.17 -5.09 15.50
C ILE A 224 -7.84 -4.79 16.20
N ALA A 225 -7.74 -3.63 16.83
CA ALA A 225 -6.57 -3.25 17.62
C ALA A 225 -6.56 -3.93 18.98
N ASN A 226 -7.71 -3.91 19.64
CA ASN A 226 -7.92 -4.51 20.95
C ASN A 226 -9.39 -4.88 21.12
N MET A 227 -9.66 -5.79 22.01
CA MET A 227 -11.02 -6.18 22.38
C MET A 227 -11.11 -6.35 23.90
N GLY A 228 -12.12 -5.75 24.50
CA GLY A 228 -12.43 -5.87 25.92
C GLY A 228 -13.83 -6.42 26.13
N THR A 229 -14.23 -6.56 27.38
CA THR A 229 -15.60 -6.95 27.73
C THR A 229 -16.57 -5.85 27.29
N GLY A 230 -17.41 -6.16 26.29
CA GLY A 230 -18.41 -5.23 25.78
C GLY A 230 -17.89 -4.17 24.77
N TRP A 231 -16.63 -4.21 24.38
CA TRP A 231 -16.06 -3.21 23.47
C TRP A 231 -15.06 -3.81 22.49
N VAL A 232 -15.13 -3.35 21.22
CA VAL A 232 -14.16 -3.64 20.16
C VAL A 232 -13.50 -2.32 19.73
N TYR A 233 -12.17 -2.29 19.78
CA TYR A 233 -11.37 -1.15 19.33
C TYR A 233 -10.75 -1.47 17.98
N VAL A 234 -10.97 -0.62 16.98
CA VAL A 234 -10.39 -0.77 15.64
C VAL A 234 -9.12 0.06 15.50
N LYS A 235 -8.17 -0.45 14.70
CA LYS A 235 -6.89 0.23 14.46
C LYS A 235 -7.06 1.50 13.64
N LEU A 236 -7.98 1.49 12.69
CA LEU A 236 -8.36 2.61 11.85
C LEU A 236 -9.87 2.81 11.98
N ALA A 237 -10.31 4.03 12.24
CA ALA A 237 -11.73 4.35 12.38
C ALA A 237 -12.52 4.03 11.10
N PHE A 238 -13.80 3.69 11.28
CA PHE A 238 -14.73 3.62 10.16
C PHE A 238 -14.99 5.03 9.61
N LEU A 239 -15.30 5.14 8.33
CA LEU A 239 -15.53 6.42 7.69
C LEU A 239 -16.86 7.04 8.08
N SER A 240 -17.89 6.21 8.11
CA SER A 240 -19.26 6.64 8.45
C SER A 240 -19.56 6.42 9.92
N PRO A 241 -20.41 7.24 10.54
CA PRO A 241 -20.89 7.03 11.90
C PRO A 241 -21.54 5.64 12.03
N ILE A 242 -21.34 5.02 13.20
CA ILE A 242 -21.94 3.73 13.53
C ILE A 242 -23.23 4.00 14.31
N LEU A 243 -24.34 3.48 13.82
CA LEU A 243 -25.63 3.59 14.46
C LEU A 243 -25.89 2.37 15.35
N VAL A 244 -26.70 2.57 16.38
CA VAL A 244 -27.14 1.48 17.26
C VAL A 244 -27.97 0.47 16.44
N GLY A 245 -27.56 -0.79 16.49
CA GLY A 245 -28.20 -1.87 15.73
C GLY A 245 -27.46 -2.23 14.42
N ASP A 246 -26.49 -1.44 13.96
CA ASP A 246 -25.65 -1.82 12.82
C ASP A 246 -24.96 -3.15 13.11
N GLN A 247 -25.06 -4.09 12.16
CA GLN A 247 -24.50 -5.43 12.33
C GLN A 247 -23.04 -5.46 11.88
N PHE A 248 -22.22 -6.10 12.72
CA PHE A 248 -20.81 -6.33 12.46
C PHE A 248 -20.46 -7.80 12.60
N GLN A 249 -19.54 -8.27 11.75
CA GLN A 249 -18.98 -9.60 11.80
C GLN A 249 -17.54 -9.54 12.28
N LEU A 250 -17.22 -10.34 13.30
CA LEU A 250 -15.85 -10.52 13.80
C LEU A 250 -15.27 -11.78 13.22
N LEU A 251 -14.06 -11.66 12.69
CA LEU A 251 -13.22 -12.77 12.27
C LEU A 251 -11.98 -12.84 13.16
N PRO A 252 -11.56 -14.04 13.60
CA PRO A 252 -10.41 -14.21 14.47
C PRO A 252 -9.12 -13.71 13.83
N GLY A 253 -8.16 -13.33 14.69
CA GLY A 253 -6.80 -12.95 14.36
C GLY A 253 -5.80 -14.03 14.72
N CYS A 254 -4.55 -13.86 14.26
CA CYS A 254 -3.44 -14.73 14.60
C CYS A 254 -2.18 -13.89 14.87
N ASP A 255 -1.53 -14.14 15.99
CA ASP A 255 -0.28 -13.48 16.39
C ASP A 255 0.95 -14.02 15.66
N ARG A 256 0.75 -15.01 14.76
CA ARG A 256 1.78 -15.68 13.97
C ARG A 256 2.84 -16.42 14.79
N THR A 257 2.56 -16.72 16.06
CA THR A 257 3.43 -17.57 16.88
C THR A 257 3.12 -19.04 16.69
N PHE A 258 4.13 -19.89 16.84
CA PHE A 258 3.94 -21.36 16.75
C PHE A 258 3.03 -21.88 17.85
N ALA A 259 3.17 -21.31 19.07
CA ALA A 259 2.36 -21.72 20.21
C ALA A 259 0.86 -21.49 19.97
N THR A 260 0.49 -20.34 19.45
CA THR A 260 -0.91 -20.03 19.09
C THR A 260 -1.40 -20.93 17.96
N CYS A 261 -0.58 -21.14 16.92
CA CYS A 261 -0.90 -22.01 15.80
C CYS A 261 -1.16 -23.45 16.24
N GLN A 262 -0.34 -23.97 17.17
CA GLN A 262 -0.45 -25.33 17.69
C GLN A 262 -1.58 -25.46 18.72
N ASN A 263 -1.60 -24.61 19.74
CA ASN A 263 -2.44 -24.82 20.93
C ASN A 263 -3.87 -24.26 20.78
N VAL A 264 -4.02 -23.18 19.99
CA VAL A 264 -5.31 -22.51 19.82
C VAL A 264 -6.01 -22.99 18.54
N PHE A 265 -5.26 -23.02 17.42
CA PHE A 265 -5.84 -23.35 16.10
C PHE A 265 -5.65 -24.82 15.70
N ASN A 266 -4.85 -25.61 16.45
CA ASN A 266 -4.48 -26.99 16.11
C ASN A 266 -3.99 -27.15 14.65
N ASN A 267 -3.24 -26.17 14.16
CA ASN A 267 -2.82 -26.04 12.76
C ASN A 267 -1.30 -26.02 12.58
N ALA A 268 -0.57 -26.72 13.45
CA ALA A 268 0.90 -26.74 13.45
C ALA A 268 1.51 -27.23 12.12
N ASN A 269 0.81 -28.13 11.41
CA ASN A 269 1.29 -28.70 10.13
C ASN A 269 1.37 -27.66 9.01
N HIS A 270 0.58 -26.58 9.09
CA HIS A 270 0.55 -25.50 8.10
C HIS A 270 1.28 -24.23 8.61
N PHE A 271 2.11 -24.39 9.64
CA PHE A 271 2.90 -23.29 10.16
C PHE A 271 4.02 -22.89 9.20
N GLY A 272 3.98 -21.68 8.69
CA GLY A 272 4.95 -21.16 7.69
C GLY A 272 6.23 -20.57 8.27
N GLY A 273 6.58 -20.83 9.51
CA GLY A 273 7.79 -20.35 10.17
C GLY A 273 8.71 -21.47 10.65
N PHE A 274 9.83 -21.11 11.29
CA PHE A 274 10.82 -22.04 11.84
C PHE A 274 10.89 -21.86 13.35
N PRO A 275 10.02 -22.49 14.16
CA PRO A 275 9.89 -22.24 15.60
C PRO A 275 11.15 -22.60 16.38
N THR A 276 11.98 -23.51 15.85
CA THR A 276 13.24 -23.96 16.47
C THR A 276 14.47 -23.16 16.04
N SER A 277 14.30 -22.13 15.20
CA SER A 277 15.40 -21.27 14.81
C SER A 277 15.86 -20.45 16.03
N ARG A 278 16.68 -21.07 16.91
CA ARG A 278 17.42 -20.33 17.92
C ARG A 278 18.27 -19.32 17.18
N ARG A 279 18.10 -18.02 17.42
CA ARG A 279 19.14 -17.04 17.15
C ARG A 279 20.42 -17.58 17.82
N ARG A 280 21.31 -18.24 17.06
CA ARG A 280 22.67 -18.39 17.49
C ARG A 280 23.16 -16.95 17.67
N ARG A 281 23.19 -16.48 18.92
CA ARG A 281 24.10 -15.40 19.26
C ARG A 281 25.47 -15.97 18.86
N ARG A 282 25.99 -15.54 17.73
CA ARG A 282 27.42 -15.68 17.47
C ARG A 282 28.08 -14.93 18.62
N ARG A 283 28.49 -15.68 19.65
CA ARG A 283 29.63 -15.23 20.44
C ARG A 283 30.74 -15.08 19.41
N TYR A 284 31.08 -13.87 19.13
CA TYR A 284 32.32 -13.56 18.47
C TYR A 284 33.39 -13.97 19.49
N GLU A 285 33.82 -15.23 19.46
CA GLU A 285 35.09 -15.60 20.00
C GLU A 285 36.08 -15.04 19.01
N PRO A 286 36.90 -14.04 19.42
CA PRO A 286 37.99 -13.62 18.56
C PRO A 286 38.87 -14.86 18.37
N ALA A 287 39.05 -15.27 17.13
CA ALA A 287 40.01 -16.30 16.79
C ALA A 287 41.36 -15.82 17.33
N ILE A 288 41.83 -16.45 18.38
CA ILE A 288 43.19 -16.28 18.85
C ILE A 288 44.06 -16.87 17.74
N ILE A 289 44.55 -16.00 16.87
CA ILE A 289 45.59 -16.35 15.91
C ILE A 289 46.78 -16.73 16.79
N GLY A 290 47.09 -18.03 16.83
CA GLY A 290 48.23 -18.55 17.54
C GLY A 290 49.51 -17.85 17.07
N GLY A 291 50.01 -16.99 17.91
CA GLY A 291 51.34 -16.39 17.80
C GLY A 291 52.30 -17.14 18.70
N CYS A 292 53.41 -17.45 18.14
CA CYS A 292 54.67 -18.02 18.59
C CYS A 292 54.99 -18.13 20.10
N ARG A 293 55.57 -19.25 20.40
CA ARG A 293 56.23 -19.63 21.66
C ARG A 293 57.20 -18.58 22.19
N GLY A 294 57.18 -18.38 23.48
CA GLY A 294 58.37 -17.90 24.23
C GLY A 294 58.04 -17.17 25.52
N GLY A 295 58.30 -17.82 26.69
CA GLY A 295 58.81 -17.14 27.87
C GLY A 295 57.88 -16.82 29.03
N LYS A 296 57.86 -17.70 30.04
CA LYS A 296 57.87 -17.47 31.50
C LYS A 296 56.92 -16.48 32.18
N LEU A 297 56.10 -17.08 33.07
CA LEU A 297 55.67 -16.70 34.42
C LEU A 297 55.93 -15.27 34.93
N ALA A 298 54.84 -14.64 35.34
CA ALA A 298 54.73 -13.95 36.63
C ALA A 298 53.25 -13.81 37.03
N THR A 299 52.92 -14.26 38.19
CA THR A 299 51.78 -14.00 39.04
C THR A 299 51.69 -12.50 39.34
N ASP A 300 50.48 -11.92 39.33
CA ASP A 300 49.93 -11.22 40.46
C ASP A 300 48.62 -10.46 40.15
N THR A 301 47.70 -10.66 41.08
CA THR A 301 46.76 -9.72 41.69
C THR A 301 45.59 -9.11 40.89
N LEU A 302 44.43 -9.48 41.38
CA LEU A 302 43.13 -8.81 41.35
C LEU A 302 43.22 -7.30 41.54
N SER A 303 42.53 -6.55 40.70
CA SER A 303 41.87 -5.32 41.15
C SER A 303 40.73 -4.90 40.19
N SER A 304 39.58 -4.72 40.81
CA SER A 304 38.38 -4.01 40.39
C SER A 304 38.61 -2.77 39.55
N TYR A 305 37.85 -2.59 38.49
CA TYR A 305 37.33 -1.25 38.08
C TYR A 305 36.02 -1.34 37.29
N GLY A 306 35.12 -0.46 37.67
CA GLY A 306 33.74 -0.31 37.22
C GLY A 306 33.56 0.43 35.87
N PRO A 307 32.34 0.89 35.58
CA PRO A 307 31.83 1.06 34.21
C PRO A 307 32.07 2.44 33.63
N SER A 308 31.90 2.53 32.32
CA SER A 308 31.84 3.72 31.50
C SER A 308 33.09 4.13 30.71
N GLN A 309 33.09 3.77 29.43
CA GLN A 309 33.64 4.70 28.43
C GLN A 309 32.89 4.57 27.11
N ARG A 310 32.24 5.67 26.73
CA ARG A 310 31.64 5.91 25.43
C ARG A 310 32.72 5.90 24.35
N MET A 311 32.63 5.00 23.37
CA MET A 311 33.46 5.08 22.16
C MET A 311 33.07 6.33 21.36
N ARG A 312 33.98 7.29 21.29
CA ARG A 312 33.97 8.38 20.36
C ARG A 312 34.61 7.91 19.05
N TYR A 313 33.83 7.81 18.01
CA TYR A 313 34.37 7.64 16.67
C TYR A 313 35.06 8.94 16.24
N ARG A 314 36.34 8.85 15.92
CA ARG A 314 37.15 9.91 15.33
C ARG A 314 37.05 9.77 13.80
N LEU A 315 36.44 10.74 13.13
CA LEU A 315 36.45 10.85 11.67
C LEU A 315 37.83 11.34 11.19
N PRO A 316 38.33 10.88 10.03
CA PRO A 316 39.60 11.32 9.47
C PRO A 316 39.59 12.79 9.05
N ASP A 317 40.72 13.46 9.22
CA ASP A 317 40.95 14.92 9.06
C ASP A 317 40.84 15.50 7.64
N ALA A 318 40.31 14.79 6.67
CA ALA A 318 40.18 15.29 5.27
C ALA A 318 38.95 16.19 5.00
N ALA A 319 37.98 16.28 5.92
CA ALA A 319 36.73 17.04 5.71
C ALA A 319 36.71 18.43 6.35
N ARG A 320 37.82 18.93 6.91
CA ARG A 320 37.85 20.22 7.62
C ARG A 320 38.36 21.43 6.82
N ARG A 321 38.53 21.31 5.51
CA ARG A 321 39.11 22.44 4.70
C ARG A 321 38.14 23.20 3.80
N SER A 322 36.85 22.94 3.81
CA SER A 322 35.91 23.64 2.88
C SER A 322 34.90 24.60 3.52
N LEU A 323 34.99 24.88 4.82
CA LEU A 323 34.06 25.81 5.48
C LEU A 323 34.75 26.97 6.22
N ARG A 324 35.79 27.57 5.60
CA ARG A 324 36.29 28.89 6.03
C ARG A 324 36.62 29.75 4.81
N GLY A 325 35.73 30.67 4.53
CA GLY A 325 35.87 31.80 3.60
C GLY A 325 34.46 32.25 3.26
N GLY A 326 33.89 33.24 3.83
CA GLY A 326 34.30 34.61 4.02
C GLY A 326 33.38 35.41 3.14
N GLY A 327 32.67 36.39 3.72
CA GLY A 327 32.10 37.41 2.90
C GLY A 327 30.80 38.02 3.45
N ARG A 328 30.95 38.90 4.37
CA ARG A 328 30.23 40.15 4.67
C ARG A 328 29.03 40.53 3.80
N ALA A 329 27.95 40.80 4.47
CA ALA A 329 26.85 41.69 4.02
C ALA A 329 27.27 43.15 3.85
N PRO A 330 26.54 43.93 3.06
CA PRO A 330 26.21 45.25 3.54
C PRO A 330 24.69 45.51 3.64
N ALA A 331 24.37 46.19 4.69
CA ALA A 331 23.07 46.81 4.95
C ALA A 331 22.88 48.08 4.13
N ARG A 332 21.65 48.46 3.91
CA ARG A 332 20.97 49.74 3.71
C ARG A 332 19.86 49.55 2.69
N GLY A 333 18.66 50.00 2.87
CA GLY A 333 18.04 51.06 3.57
C GLY A 333 16.79 51.39 2.80
N GLY A 334 15.67 51.47 3.42
CA GLY A 334 14.90 52.67 3.58
C GLY A 334 13.79 52.90 2.53
N SER A 335 12.63 53.16 3.08
CA SER A 335 11.50 54.04 2.69
C SER A 335 10.45 53.44 1.77
N VAL A 336 9.20 53.14 2.28
CA VAL A 336 8.06 54.07 2.47
C VAL A 336 7.52 54.62 1.15
N LEU A 337 6.30 54.23 0.82
CA LEU A 337 5.10 55.01 0.46
C LEU A 337 4.14 54.16 -0.41
N SER A 338 3.00 53.89 0.14
CA SER A 338 1.63 54.28 -0.22
C SER A 338 1.29 54.48 -1.70
N ALA A 339 0.40 53.68 -2.19
CA ALA A 339 -0.90 53.99 -2.78
C ALA A 339 -1.65 52.68 -3.03
#